data_999f77d08e45544698e157a1d3b0f289
#
_entry.id   999f77d08e45544698e157a1d3b0f289
#
_cell.length_a   1.000
_cell.length_b   1.000
_cell.length_c   1.000
_cell.angle_alpha   90.00
_cell.angle_beta   90.00
_cell.angle_gamma   90.00
#
_symmetry.space_group_name_H-M   'P 1'
#
loop_
_entity.id
_entity.type
_entity.pdbx_description
1 polymer ?
#
loop_
_entity_poly.entity_id
_entity_poly.type
_entity_poly.pdbx_seq_one_letter_code
_entity_poly.pdbx_strand_id
1 'polypeptide(L)'
;MNIAPGLSFLFLSPRVLQTVFSHKSYYFDFEENLKNLERGQTPYSPATTLFLQLHARLQSDMKIGVDNIIASVRAKALYFRELCKQNNWEVPAEVPSNCITGFFVRRNGDILFKELLKQEIFIMPGGTPNYFRVSHLGVQTNEDLDDLARRIKEIENR
;
A
#
# COMPACT_ATOMS: atom_id res chain seq x y z
N MET A 1 -2.02 6.47 0.76
CA MET A 1 -1.68 7.91 0.76
C MET A 1 -0.24 8.22 0.30
N ASN A 2 0.61 7.25 0.05
CA ASN A 2 2.00 7.42 -0.46
C ASN A 2 2.80 8.52 0.26
N ILE A 3 2.80 8.49 1.57
CA ILE A 3 3.67 9.27 2.45
C ILE A 3 4.57 8.32 3.24
N ALA A 4 5.63 8.83 3.85
CA ALA A 4 6.48 8.04 4.73
C ALA A 4 5.65 7.43 5.88
N PRO A 5 5.97 6.21 6.36
CA PRO A 5 5.27 5.58 7.47
C PRO A 5 5.48 6.36 8.76
N GLY A 6 4.49 6.31 9.67
CA GLY A 6 4.59 6.93 11.00
C GLY A 6 3.36 7.72 11.43
N LEU A 7 2.28 7.75 10.61
CA LEU A 7 0.97 8.27 11.01
C LEU A 7 -0.06 7.15 11.00
N SER A 8 -0.95 7.17 11.98
CA SER A 8 -2.15 6.33 12.03
C SER A 8 -3.39 7.20 12.17
N PHE A 9 -4.46 6.82 11.48
CA PHE A 9 -5.75 7.49 11.56
C PHE A 9 -6.76 6.55 12.19
N LEU A 10 -7.41 7.01 13.23
CA LEU A 10 -8.46 6.26 13.92
C LEU A 10 -9.80 6.96 13.70
N PHE A 11 -10.75 6.24 13.14
CA PHE A 11 -12.13 6.67 12.98
C PHE A 11 -12.96 6.04 14.10
N LEU A 12 -13.38 6.84 15.06
CA LEU A 12 -14.11 6.37 16.23
C LEU A 12 -15.60 6.67 16.07
N SER A 13 -16.44 5.65 16.25
CA SER A 13 -17.88 5.85 16.28
C SER A 13 -18.30 6.52 17.61
N PRO A 14 -19.47 7.23 17.65
CA PRO A 14 -19.99 7.79 18.89
C PRO A 14 -20.12 6.75 20.03
N ARG A 15 -20.47 5.51 19.69
CA ARG A 15 -20.57 4.41 20.64
C ARG A 15 -19.21 4.06 21.27
N VAL A 16 -18.14 4.06 20.48
CA VAL A 16 -16.78 3.78 20.98
C VAL A 16 -16.31 4.93 21.86
N LEU A 17 -16.59 6.17 21.49
CA LEU A 17 -16.21 7.34 22.29
C LEU A 17 -16.81 7.32 23.71
N GLN A 18 -17.99 6.72 23.88
CA GLN A 18 -18.62 6.54 25.22
C GLN A 18 -17.91 5.48 26.07
N THR A 19 -17.08 4.64 25.48
CA THR A 19 -16.34 3.55 26.15
C THR A 19 -14.83 3.81 26.24
N VAL A 20 -14.37 4.99 25.81
CA VAL A 20 -12.96 5.38 25.94
C VAL A 20 -12.65 5.70 27.40
N PHE A 21 -11.74 4.94 27.97
CA PHE A 21 -11.28 5.13 29.34
C PHE A 21 -9.79 5.46 29.32
N SER A 22 -9.35 6.21 30.33
CA SER A 22 -7.93 6.35 30.62
C SER A 22 -7.31 4.98 30.83
N HIS A 23 -6.35 4.63 30.02
CA HIS A 23 -5.61 3.39 30.13
C HIS A 23 -4.19 3.63 30.67
N LYS A 24 -3.66 2.60 31.28
CA LYS A 24 -2.32 2.62 31.87
C LYS A 24 -1.17 2.72 30.85
N SER A 25 -1.49 2.88 29.55
CA SER A 25 -0.48 3.08 28.51
C SER A 25 -0.19 4.57 28.36
N TYR A 26 1.02 4.96 28.69
CA TYR A 26 1.45 6.37 28.63
C TYR A 26 1.28 6.98 27.22
N TYR A 27 1.65 6.27 26.18
CA TYR A 27 1.66 6.81 24.82
C TYR A 27 0.35 6.59 24.05
N PHE A 28 -0.38 5.51 24.35
CA PHE A 28 -1.62 5.14 23.66
C PHE A 28 -2.87 5.45 24.48
N ASP A 29 -2.83 6.52 25.28
CA ASP A 29 -3.98 7.00 26.05
C ASP A 29 -4.93 7.76 25.13
N PHE A 30 -6.09 7.17 24.82
CA PHE A 30 -7.10 7.80 23.96
C PHE A 30 -7.77 9.00 24.63
N GLU A 31 -8.00 8.96 25.93
CA GLU A 31 -8.61 10.07 26.64
C GLU A 31 -7.70 11.31 26.56
N GLU A 32 -6.42 11.14 26.80
CA GLU A 32 -5.44 12.23 26.68
C GLU A 32 -5.31 12.73 25.23
N ASN A 33 -5.38 11.82 24.25
CA ASN A 33 -5.41 12.20 22.83
C ASN A 33 -6.64 13.04 22.48
N LEU A 34 -7.83 12.65 22.95
CA LEU A 34 -9.08 13.39 22.70
C LEU A 34 -9.06 14.77 23.35
N LYS A 35 -8.62 14.89 24.59
CA LYS A 35 -8.48 16.20 25.28
C LYS A 35 -7.54 17.15 24.53
N ASN A 36 -6.44 16.65 24.02
CA ASN A 36 -5.49 17.47 23.26
C ASN A 36 -6.04 17.82 21.87
N LEU A 37 -6.79 16.91 21.23
CA LEU A 37 -7.43 17.17 19.93
C LEU A 37 -8.41 18.37 20.01
N GLU A 38 -9.16 18.54 21.11
CA GLU A 38 -10.04 19.70 21.31
C GLU A 38 -9.30 21.04 21.23
N ARG A 39 -8.01 21.03 21.59
CA ARG A 39 -7.13 22.21 21.51
C ARG A 39 -6.32 22.27 20.21
N GLY A 40 -6.55 21.36 19.26
CA GLY A 40 -5.77 21.25 18.04
C GLY A 40 -4.32 20.81 18.28
N GLN A 41 -4.07 20.03 19.33
CA GLN A 41 -2.75 19.58 19.73
C GLN A 41 -2.67 18.06 19.81
N THR A 42 -1.45 17.54 19.88
CA THR A 42 -1.15 16.16 20.24
C THR A 42 -0.63 16.09 21.67
N PRO A 43 -0.80 14.98 22.41
CA PRO A 43 -0.28 14.83 23.78
C PRO A 43 1.23 14.98 23.87
N TYR A 44 1.93 14.61 22.80
CA TYR A 44 3.38 14.61 22.69
C TYR A 44 3.82 15.36 21.43
N SER A 45 5.12 15.60 21.29
CA SER A 45 5.68 16.27 20.10
C SER A 45 5.20 15.60 18.82
N PRO A 46 4.53 16.33 17.93
CA PRO A 46 3.97 15.75 16.71
C PRO A 46 5.06 15.42 15.69
N ALA A 47 4.81 14.42 14.84
CA ALA A 47 5.62 14.11 13.67
C ALA A 47 5.39 15.17 12.56
N THR A 48 5.85 16.40 12.79
CA THR A 48 5.53 17.60 11.97
C THR A 48 5.80 17.38 10.49
N THR A 49 6.96 16.79 10.15
CA THR A 49 7.31 16.49 8.75
C THR A 49 6.28 15.59 8.07
N LEU A 50 5.78 14.57 8.77
CA LEU A 50 4.76 13.66 8.23
C LEU A 50 3.41 14.37 8.06
N PHE A 51 3.04 15.28 8.96
CA PHE A 51 1.83 16.09 8.79
C PHE A 51 1.93 17.01 7.57
N LEU A 52 3.09 17.63 7.32
CA LEU A 52 3.31 18.45 6.14
C LEU A 52 3.28 17.61 4.84
N GLN A 53 3.89 16.43 4.84
CA GLN A 53 3.79 15.50 3.72
C GLN A 53 2.35 15.07 3.46
N LEU A 54 1.59 14.75 4.52
CA LEU A 54 0.18 14.39 4.41
C LEU A 54 -0.65 15.54 3.83
N HIS A 55 -0.45 16.75 4.34
CA HIS A 55 -1.15 17.94 3.85
C HIS A 55 -0.92 18.16 2.35
N ALA A 56 0.35 18.17 1.92
CA ALA A 56 0.70 18.33 0.51
C ALA A 56 0.09 17.20 -0.35
N ARG A 57 0.11 15.97 0.14
CA ARG A 57 -0.48 14.82 -0.56
C ARG A 57 -1.99 14.96 -0.69
N LEU A 58 -2.70 15.30 0.38
CA LEU A 58 -4.15 15.48 0.35
C LEU A 58 -4.56 16.61 -0.59
N GLN A 59 -3.83 17.72 -0.62
CA GLN A 59 -4.08 18.79 -1.59
C GLN A 59 -3.95 18.30 -3.05
N SER A 60 -2.95 17.48 -3.33
CA SER A 60 -2.77 16.87 -4.66
C SER A 60 -3.91 15.91 -4.99
N ASP A 61 -4.28 15.04 -4.06
CA ASP A 61 -5.33 14.04 -4.23
C ASP A 61 -6.70 14.71 -4.45
N MET A 62 -6.98 15.80 -3.74
CA MET A 62 -8.21 16.59 -3.94
C MET A 62 -8.28 17.23 -5.33
N LYS A 63 -7.16 17.67 -5.90
CA LYS A 63 -7.12 18.23 -7.27
C LYS A 63 -7.38 17.16 -8.33
N ILE A 64 -6.88 15.94 -8.12
CA ILE A 64 -7.09 14.79 -9.02
C ILE A 64 -8.54 14.29 -8.89
N GLY A 65 -9.10 14.33 -7.69
CA GLY A 65 -10.38 13.75 -7.32
C GLY A 65 -10.25 12.30 -6.86
N VAL A 66 -10.88 11.98 -5.75
CA VAL A 66 -10.79 10.64 -5.11
C VAL A 66 -11.32 9.54 -6.04
N ASP A 67 -12.43 9.79 -6.75
CA ASP A 67 -13.01 8.81 -7.67
C ASP A 67 -12.08 8.50 -8.84
N ASN A 68 -11.37 9.51 -9.37
CA ASN A 68 -10.38 9.32 -10.42
C ASN A 68 -9.18 8.49 -9.93
N ILE A 69 -8.74 8.73 -8.70
CA ILE A 69 -7.66 7.95 -8.08
C ILE A 69 -8.10 6.48 -7.92
N ILE A 70 -9.31 6.25 -7.40
CA ILE A 70 -9.87 4.90 -7.22
C ILE A 70 -10.00 4.19 -8.58
N ALA A 71 -10.51 4.87 -9.60
CA ALA A 71 -10.64 4.32 -10.95
C ALA A 71 -9.27 3.96 -11.55
N SER A 72 -8.27 4.83 -11.41
CA SER A 72 -6.90 4.57 -11.88
C SER A 72 -6.26 3.37 -11.18
N VAL A 73 -6.37 3.29 -9.85
CA VAL A 73 -5.86 2.15 -9.07
C VAL A 73 -6.53 0.84 -9.51
N ARG A 74 -7.85 0.87 -9.69
CA ARG A 74 -8.61 -0.30 -10.16
C ARG A 74 -8.19 -0.72 -11.57
N ALA A 75 -8.03 0.21 -12.49
CA ALA A 75 -7.61 -0.08 -13.86
C ALA A 75 -6.26 -0.77 -13.91
N LYS A 76 -5.25 -0.26 -13.19
CA LYS A 76 -3.92 -0.88 -13.06
C LYS A 76 -3.98 -2.28 -12.45
N ALA A 77 -4.78 -2.46 -11.40
CA ALA A 77 -4.95 -3.75 -10.75
C ALA A 77 -5.58 -4.80 -11.69
N LEU A 78 -6.59 -4.43 -12.46
CA LEU A 78 -7.23 -5.30 -13.44
C LEU A 78 -6.25 -5.64 -14.57
N TYR A 79 -5.52 -4.65 -15.07
CA TYR A 79 -4.51 -4.84 -16.10
C TYR A 79 -3.42 -5.85 -15.66
N PHE A 80 -2.85 -5.65 -14.48
CA PHE A 80 -1.83 -6.57 -13.96
C PHE A 80 -2.35 -7.99 -13.74
N ARG A 81 -3.60 -8.15 -13.27
CA ARG A 81 -4.21 -9.48 -13.11
C ARG A 81 -4.43 -10.18 -14.45
N GLU A 82 -4.73 -9.43 -15.49
CA GLU A 82 -4.79 -10.00 -16.84
C GLU A 82 -3.41 -10.47 -17.29
N LEU A 83 -2.33 -9.73 -17.02
CA LEU A 83 -0.97 -10.17 -17.24
C LEU A 83 -0.63 -11.44 -16.44
N CYS A 84 -1.08 -11.53 -15.19
CA CYS A 84 -0.92 -12.75 -14.39
C CYS A 84 -1.59 -13.95 -15.08
N LYS A 85 -2.83 -13.80 -15.53
CA LYS A 85 -3.57 -14.85 -16.25
C LYS A 85 -2.86 -15.28 -17.53
N GLN A 86 -2.40 -14.34 -18.34
CA GLN A 86 -1.69 -14.61 -19.60
C GLN A 86 -0.38 -15.38 -19.39
N ASN A 87 0.28 -15.17 -18.25
CA ASN A 87 1.53 -15.82 -17.88
C ASN A 87 1.36 -17.06 -16.99
N ASN A 88 0.12 -17.48 -16.70
CA ASN A 88 -0.22 -18.57 -15.79
C ASN A 88 0.35 -18.38 -14.38
N TRP A 89 0.36 -17.14 -13.89
CA TRP A 89 0.65 -16.82 -12.50
C TRP A 89 -0.64 -16.84 -11.70
N GLU A 90 -0.63 -17.64 -10.65
CA GLU A 90 -1.80 -17.77 -9.79
C GLU A 90 -1.99 -16.51 -8.92
N VAL A 91 -3.19 -15.97 -8.92
CA VAL A 91 -3.65 -14.94 -7.96
C VAL A 91 -4.54 -15.63 -6.94
N PRO A 92 -4.06 -15.95 -5.72
CA PRO A 92 -4.75 -16.85 -4.80
C PRO A 92 -5.98 -16.22 -4.14
N ALA A 93 -6.13 -14.91 -4.19
CA ALA A 93 -7.26 -14.22 -3.58
C ALA A 93 -8.51 -14.34 -4.45
N GLU A 94 -9.59 -14.89 -3.91
CA GLU A 94 -10.90 -14.97 -4.55
C GLU A 94 -11.44 -13.56 -4.88
N VAL A 95 -11.30 -12.62 -3.94
CA VAL A 95 -11.66 -11.22 -4.10
C VAL A 95 -10.42 -10.34 -3.83
N PRO A 96 -9.57 -10.13 -4.85
CA PRO A 96 -8.31 -9.42 -4.66
C PRO A 96 -8.52 -7.91 -4.47
N SER A 97 -7.71 -7.31 -3.60
CA SER A 97 -7.67 -5.85 -3.40
C SER A 97 -7.20 -5.13 -4.67
N ASN A 98 -7.81 -3.98 -4.97
CA ASN A 98 -7.31 -3.14 -6.06
C ASN A 98 -6.04 -2.35 -5.69
N CYS A 99 -5.69 -2.24 -4.42
CA CYS A 99 -4.48 -1.55 -3.99
C CYS A 99 -3.20 -2.36 -4.21
N ILE A 100 -3.33 -3.70 -4.15
CA ILE A 100 -2.19 -4.62 -4.24
C ILE A 100 -2.67 -5.95 -4.82
N THR A 101 -1.88 -6.54 -5.70
CA THR A 101 -2.09 -7.91 -6.20
C THR A 101 -0.97 -8.80 -5.68
N GLY A 102 -1.36 -9.84 -4.92
CA GLY A 102 -0.49 -10.96 -4.58
C GLY A 102 -0.60 -12.05 -5.64
N PHE A 103 0.53 -12.63 -6.05
CA PHE A 103 0.56 -13.65 -7.09
C PHE A 103 1.73 -14.61 -6.89
N PHE A 104 1.59 -15.81 -7.41
CA PHE A 104 2.66 -16.80 -7.44
C PHE A 104 3.29 -16.86 -8.83
N VAL A 105 4.62 -16.73 -8.88
CA VAL A 105 5.39 -17.10 -10.05
C VAL A 105 5.55 -18.63 -10.09
N ARG A 106 5.76 -19.19 -11.29
CA ARG A 106 5.81 -20.64 -11.46
C ARG A 106 7.08 -21.27 -10.91
N ARG A 107 8.22 -20.57 -11.02
CA ARG A 107 9.53 -21.04 -10.60
C ARG A 107 10.54 -19.90 -10.43
N ASN A 108 11.70 -20.22 -9.89
CA ASN A 108 12.82 -19.28 -9.71
C ASN A 108 12.51 -18.07 -8.80
N GLY A 109 11.49 -18.17 -7.94
CA GLY A 109 11.12 -17.08 -7.02
C GLY A 109 12.22 -16.73 -6.02
N ASP A 110 13.10 -17.67 -5.69
CA ASP A 110 14.24 -17.47 -4.80
C ASP A 110 15.28 -16.51 -5.36
N ILE A 111 15.45 -16.50 -6.68
CA ILE A 111 16.37 -15.59 -7.37
C ILE A 111 15.66 -14.37 -7.96
N LEU A 112 14.35 -14.45 -8.22
CA LEU A 112 13.57 -13.43 -8.92
C LEU A 112 13.74 -12.04 -8.31
N PHE A 113 13.59 -11.92 -6.99
CA PHE A 113 13.74 -10.65 -6.30
C PHE A 113 15.13 -10.03 -6.52
N LYS A 114 16.18 -10.84 -6.41
CA LYS A 114 17.57 -10.40 -6.59
C LYS A 114 17.86 -9.98 -8.03
N GLU A 115 17.33 -10.73 -8.99
CA GLU A 115 17.53 -10.43 -10.42
C GLU A 115 16.77 -9.18 -10.86
N LEU A 116 15.57 -8.95 -10.35
CA LEU A 116 14.83 -7.71 -10.59
C LEU A 116 15.49 -6.52 -9.89
N LEU A 117 15.99 -6.71 -8.67
CA LEU A 117 16.70 -5.66 -7.93
C LEU A 117 17.96 -5.17 -8.67
N LYS A 118 18.72 -6.06 -9.30
CA LYS A 118 19.86 -5.70 -10.16
C LYS A 118 19.47 -4.81 -11.35
N GLN A 119 18.20 -4.84 -11.73
CA GLN A 119 17.61 -4.07 -12.81
C GLN A 119 16.83 -2.85 -12.30
N GLU A 120 17.02 -2.49 -11.03
CA GLU A 120 16.35 -1.38 -10.34
C GLU A 120 14.81 -1.54 -10.26
N ILE A 121 14.31 -2.78 -10.36
CA ILE A 121 12.89 -3.09 -10.22
C ILE A 121 12.62 -3.68 -8.84
N PHE A 122 11.75 -3.01 -8.11
CA PHE A 122 11.38 -3.37 -6.74
C PHE A 122 9.99 -3.99 -6.69
N ILE A 123 9.91 -5.26 -6.35
CA ILE A 123 8.65 -5.94 -6.00
C ILE A 123 8.74 -6.48 -4.58
N MET A 124 7.61 -6.76 -3.96
CA MET A 124 7.56 -7.15 -2.56
C MET A 124 7.45 -8.67 -2.44
N PRO A 125 8.46 -9.38 -1.86
CA PRO A 125 8.29 -10.79 -1.49
C PRO A 125 7.18 -10.96 -0.46
N GLY A 126 6.44 -12.06 -0.56
CA GLY A 126 5.29 -12.31 0.31
C GLY A 126 5.53 -13.22 1.52
N GLY A 127 6.77 -13.61 1.77
CA GLY A 127 7.13 -14.50 2.89
C GLY A 127 6.88 -16.00 2.62
N THR A 128 6.32 -16.35 1.46
CA THR A 128 6.17 -17.72 0.98
C THR A 128 6.97 -17.89 -0.31
N PRO A 129 7.60 -19.06 -0.57
CA PRO A 129 8.32 -19.28 -1.82
C PRO A 129 7.46 -18.96 -3.06
N ASN A 130 8.05 -18.31 -4.04
CA ASN A 130 7.42 -17.89 -5.29
C ASN A 130 6.26 -16.88 -5.17
N TYR A 131 5.90 -16.41 -3.96
CA TYR A 131 4.83 -15.44 -3.75
C TYR A 131 5.34 -14.02 -3.71
N PHE A 132 4.78 -13.17 -4.54
CA PHE A 132 5.13 -11.75 -4.66
C PHE A 132 3.90 -10.86 -4.64
N ARG A 133 4.14 -9.57 -4.40
CA ARG A 133 3.08 -8.56 -4.35
C ARG A 133 3.47 -7.35 -5.19
N VAL A 134 2.55 -6.88 -6.01
CA VAL A 134 2.67 -5.64 -6.78
C VAL A 134 1.64 -4.64 -6.28
N SER A 135 2.11 -3.46 -5.88
CA SER A 135 1.25 -2.34 -5.46
C SER A 135 0.80 -1.54 -6.67
N HIS A 136 -0.46 -1.12 -6.68
CA HIS A 136 -1.06 -0.32 -7.75
C HIS A 136 -1.30 1.15 -7.33
N LEU A 137 -0.82 1.52 -6.14
CA LEU A 137 -1.01 2.85 -5.54
C LEU A 137 -0.05 3.91 -6.10
N GLY A 138 0.99 3.49 -6.81
CA GLY A 138 2.01 4.38 -7.36
C GLY A 138 1.61 5.04 -8.68
N VAL A 139 2.59 5.70 -9.30
CA VAL A 139 2.46 6.38 -10.60
C VAL A 139 2.81 5.50 -11.78
N GLN A 140 3.04 4.20 -11.56
CA GLN A 140 3.38 3.24 -12.62
C GLN A 140 2.33 3.23 -13.72
N THR A 141 2.80 3.05 -14.94
CA THR A 141 2.00 2.95 -16.16
C THR A 141 1.72 1.48 -16.52
N ASN A 142 0.93 1.24 -17.57
CA ASN A 142 0.74 -0.10 -18.11
C ASN A 142 2.04 -0.64 -18.73
N GLU A 143 2.85 0.23 -19.36
CA GLU A 143 4.14 -0.11 -19.92
C GLU A 143 5.13 -0.59 -18.86
N ASP A 144 5.11 0.01 -17.66
CA ASP A 144 5.91 -0.44 -16.52
C ASP A 144 5.48 -1.85 -16.07
N LEU A 145 4.16 -2.12 -16.07
CA LEU A 145 3.63 -3.43 -15.71
C LEU A 145 3.95 -4.50 -16.78
N ASP A 146 3.93 -4.13 -18.05
CA ASP A 146 4.35 -4.99 -19.16
C ASP A 146 5.84 -5.32 -19.06
N ASP A 147 6.70 -4.33 -18.80
CA ASP A 147 8.13 -4.53 -18.62
C ASP A 147 8.42 -5.45 -17.44
N LEU A 148 7.72 -5.23 -16.31
CA LEU A 148 7.82 -6.12 -15.16
C LEU A 148 7.44 -7.56 -15.52
N ALA A 149 6.30 -7.74 -16.19
CA ALA A 149 5.84 -9.07 -16.59
C ALA A 149 6.81 -9.77 -17.54
N ARG A 150 7.35 -9.05 -18.52
CA ARG A 150 8.37 -9.55 -19.44
C ARG A 150 9.61 -10.02 -18.69
N ARG A 151 10.13 -9.23 -17.78
CA ARG A 151 11.34 -9.57 -17.00
C ARG A 151 11.13 -10.75 -16.06
N ILE A 152 9.99 -10.84 -15.40
CA ILE A 152 9.64 -12.03 -14.60
C ILE A 152 9.68 -13.28 -15.47
N LYS A 153 9.07 -13.23 -16.65
CA LYS A 153 9.05 -14.35 -17.59
C LYS A 153 10.44 -14.74 -18.10
N GLU A 154 11.29 -13.78 -18.37
CA GLU A 154 12.69 -14.02 -18.77
C GLU A 154 13.47 -14.75 -17.65
N ILE A 155 13.27 -14.38 -16.39
CA ILE A 155 13.89 -15.02 -15.23
C ILE A 155 13.34 -16.42 -15.02
N GLU A 156 12.02 -16.60 -15.16
CA GLU A 156 11.39 -17.93 -15.06
C GLU A 156 11.89 -18.90 -16.13
N ASN A 157 12.32 -18.43 -17.30
CA ASN A 157 12.74 -19.25 -18.43
C ASN A 157 14.25 -19.58 -18.41
N ARG A 158 15.00 -19.09 -17.45
CA ARG A 158 16.40 -19.48 -17.20
C ARG A 158 16.45 -20.80 -16.44
#